data_13c4c008b85f7ad31582602235d535a5
#
_entry.id   13c4c008b85f7ad31582602235d535a5
#
_cell.length_a   1.000
_cell.length_b   1.000
_cell.length_c   1.000
_cell.angle_alpha   90.00
_cell.angle_beta   90.00
_cell.angle_gamma   90.00
#
_symmetry.space_group_name_H-M   'P 1'
#
loop_
_entity.id
_entity.type
_entity.pdbx_description
1 polymer ?
#
loop_
_entity_poly.entity_id
_entity_poly.type
_entity_poly.pdbx_seq_one_letter_code
_entity_poly.pdbx_strand_id
1 'polypeptide(L)'
;MTVVTKVPVYEIFFSFQGEGLYTGLPQLFLRLAGCNLQCGYCDTSYSIIVSKKAKCLTSDEILKKLCFIYNKNKNVFKRLDIDRPSISITGGEPLIYADFLKGLLPKLKENGFSLYLETNATLPKNLKKVIKFCDVISMDFKFPSECGKSFWKEHKEFLKISKNKAFVKCVITKNTKLQEIIKSAEVIKSISKNISLILQPSIDKNIPAIQDLYTFYCQAKKILSNVYLMIQMHKIYNIR
;
A
#
# COMPACT_ATOMS: atom_id res chain seq x y z
N MET A 1 1.85 18.81 22.82
CA MET A 1 1.54 18.09 21.58
C MET A 1 0.07 17.71 21.62
N THR A 2 -0.72 18.22 20.68
CA THR A 2 -2.16 17.89 20.61
C THR A 2 -2.29 16.42 20.21
N VAL A 3 -2.90 15.62 21.08
CA VAL A 3 -3.17 14.20 20.76
C VAL A 3 -4.22 14.17 19.66
N VAL A 4 -3.87 13.64 18.49
CA VAL A 4 -4.82 13.44 17.39
C VAL A 4 -5.79 12.34 17.80
N THR A 5 -7.02 12.72 18.15
CA THR A 5 -8.04 11.79 18.65
C THR A 5 -8.91 11.19 17.56
N LYS A 6 -8.99 11.83 16.38
CA LYS A 6 -9.78 11.42 15.21
C LYS A 6 -8.99 11.57 13.92
N VAL A 7 -9.30 10.72 12.94
CA VAL A 7 -8.75 10.82 11.57
C VAL A 7 -9.86 10.74 10.54
N PRO A 8 -9.69 11.39 9.38
CA PRO A 8 -10.67 11.30 8.30
C PRO A 8 -10.60 9.91 7.64
N VAL A 9 -11.66 9.14 7.79
CA VAL A 9 -11.86 7.84 7.16
C VAL A 9 -12.78 8.02 5.97
N TYR A 10 -12.33 7.64 4.78
CA TYR A 10 -13.15 7.68 3.59
C TYR A 10 -14.12 6.50 3.57
N GLU A 11 -13.61 5.28 3.81
CA GLU A 11 -14.41 4.06 3.82
C GLU A 11 -13.77 2.93 4.66
N ILE A 12 -14.60 2.02 5.12
CA ILE A 12 -14.19 0.74 5.72
C ILE A 12 -15.05 -0.34 5.07
N PHE A 13 -14.41 -1.37 4.48
CA PHE A 13 -15.11 -2.38 3.70
C PHE A 13 -14.36 -3.72 3.71
N PHE A 14 -15.04 -4.77 3.23
CA PHE A 14 -14.48 -6.08 2.95
C PHE A 14 -14.32 -6.23 1.44
N SER A 15 -13.17 -6.73 1.00
CA SER A 15 -12.90 -7.07 -0.40
C SER A 15 -11.72 -8.04 -0.51
N PHE A 16 -11.35 -8.36 -1.75
CA PHE A 16 -10.09 -9.05 -2.05
C PHE A 16 -8.98 -8.04 -2.31
N GLN A 17 -7.75 -8.35 -1.83
CA GLN A 17 -6.58 -7.57 -2.22
C GLN A 17 -6.40 -7.63 -3.73
N GLY A 18 -6.40 -6.48 -4.38
CA GLY A 18 -6.32 -6.36 -5.84
C GLY A 18 -4.91 -6.24 -6.40
N GLU A 19 -3.88 -6.10 -5.55
CA GLU A 19 -2.55 -5.72 -5.96
C GLU A 19 -1.44 -6.45 -5.19
N GLY A 20 -0.27 -6.55 -5.83
CA GLY A 20 0.94 -7.06 -5.20
C GLY A 20 0.90 -8.54 -4.84
N LEU A 21 1.80 -8.98 -3.97
CA LEU A 21 2.00 -10.39 -3.62
C LEU A 21 0.81 -11.06 -2.93
N TYR A 22 -0.13 -10.27 -2.44
CA TYR A 22 -1.29 -10.73 -1.69
C TYR A 22 -2.58 -10.66 -2.52
N THR A 23 -2.45 -10.47 -3.83
CA THR A 23 -3.60 -10.43 -4.77
C THR A 23 -4.49 -11.66 -4.60
N GLY A 24 -5.80 -11.43 -4.49
CA GLY A 24 -6.81 -12.47 -4.32
C GLY A 24 -7.08 -12.87 -2.87
N LEU A 25 -6.32 -12.39 -1.88
CA LEU A 25 -6.61 -12.67 -0.48
C LEU A 25 -7.73 -11.76 0.05
N PRO A 26 -8.71 -12.32 0.79
CA PRO A 26 -9.77 -11.53 1.40
C PRO A 26 -9.21 -10.71 2.58
N GLN A 27 -9.50 -9.42 2.55
CA GLN A 27 -9.04 -8.47 3.57
C GLN A 27 -10.17 -7.51 3.99
N LEU A 28 -10.03 -6.95 5.18
CA LEU A 28 -10.74 -5.75 5.57
C LEU A 28 -9.91 -4.53 5.16
N PHE A 29 -10.56 -3.50 4.66
CA PHE A 29 -9.88 -2.29 4.22
C PHE A 29 -10.29 -1.11 5.10
N LEU A 30 -9.28 -0.39 5.60
CA LEU A 30 -9.43 0.92 6.23
C LEU A 30 -8.79 1.96 5.31
N ARG A 31 -9.62 2.70 4.57
CA ARG A 31 -9.16 3.77 3.68
C ARG A 31 -9.26 5.12 4.34
N LEU A 32 -8.12 5.72 4.63
CA LEU A 32 -8.00 7.06 5.17
C LEU A 32 -8.06 8.10 4.04
N ALA A 33 -8.52 9.31 4.32
CA ALA A 33 -8.47 10.43 3.40
C ALA A 33 -7.28 11.35 3.71
N GLY A 34 -6.71 11.96 2.67
CA GLY A 34 -5.52 12.80 2.73
C GLY A 34 -4.29 12.09 2.18
N CYS A 35 -3.55 12.79 1.32
CA CYS A 35 -2.28 12.32 0.76
C CYS A 35 -1.29 13.48 0.69
N ASN A 36 -0.02 13.19 0.88
CA ASN A 36 1.07 14.14 0.70
C ASN A 36 1.58 14.23 -0.75
N LEU A 37 0.98 13.46 -1.68
CA LEU A 37 1.31 13.41 -3.11
C LEU A 37 0.07 13.59 -3.98
N GLN A 38 0.31 13.95 -5.27
CA GLN A 38 -0.70 14.06 -6.32
C GLN A 38 -0.18 13.37 -7.58
N CYS A 39 -0.17 12.02 -7.58
CA CYS A 39 0.33 11.24 -8.71
C CYS A 39 -0.66 11.27 -9.88
N GLY A 40 -0.16 11.41 -11.11
CA GLY A 40 -1.00 11.50 -12.32
C GLY A 40 -1.83 10.25 -12.62
N TYR A 41 -1.35 9.08 -12.20
CA TYR A 41 -2.03 7.79 -12.37
C TYR A 41 -2.91 7.37 -11.18
N CYS A 42 -3.08 8.24 -10.16
CA CYS A 42 -3.81 7.86 -8.95
C CYS A 42 -5.23 7.40 -9.27
N ASP A 43 -5.54 6.16 -8.90
CA ASP A 43 -6.85 5.53 -9.11
C ASP A 43 -7.83 5.83 -7.97
N THR A 44 -7.32 6.27 -6.82
CA THR A 44 -8.09 6.70 -5.65
C THR A 44 -8.00 8.21 -5.43
N SER A 45 -7.99 9.00 -6.52
CA SER A 45 -7.84 10.46 -6.48
C SER A 45 -8.85 11.16 -5.56
N TYR A 46 -10.02 10.56 -5.35
CA TYR A 46 -11.04 11.02 -4.40
C TYR A 46 -10.58 10.98 -2.94
N SER A 47 -9.57 10.19 -2.61
CA SER A 47 -9.01 10.09 -1.24
C SER A 47 -7.82 11.02 -0.99
N ILE A 48 -7.32 11.73 -2.02
CA ILE A 48 -6.17 12.64 -1.89
C ILE A 48 -6.52 13.82 -0.98
N ILE A 49 -7.71 14.40 -1.18
CA ILE A 49 -8.18 15.56 -0.41
C ILE A 49 -9.21 15.11 0.62
N VAL A 50 -9.08 15.63 1.83
CA VAL A 50 -10.09 15.40 2.87
C VAL A 50 -11.38 16.14 2.49
N SER A 51 -12.34 15.42 1.96
CA SER A 51 -13.64 15.93 1.53
C SER A 51 -14.71 15.73 2.60
N LYS A 52 -15.88 16.37 2.43
CA LYS A 52 -17.08 16.17 3.30
C LYS A 52 -17.56 14.71 3.34
N LYS A 53 -17.16 13.87 2.38
CA LYS A 53 -17.48 12.42 2.36
C LYS A 53 -16.67 11.63 3.39
N ALA A 54 -15.50 12.10 3.78
CA ALA A 54 -14.68 11.47 4.81
C ALA A 54 -15.24 11.78 6.21
N LYS A 55 -15.43 10.75 7.03
CA LYS A 55 -15.91 10.88 8.40
C LYS A 55 -14.73 10.87 9.36
N CYS A 56 -14.64 11.86 10.25
CA CYS A 56 -13.63 11.86 11.31
C CYS A 56 -14.01 10.84 12.39
N LEU A 57 -13.23 9.75 12.51
CA LEU A 57 -13.48 8.66 13.45
C LEU A 57 -12.34 8.54 14.46
N THR A 58 -12.71 8.15 15.69
CA THR A 58 -11.78 7.72 16.75
C THR A 58 -11.27 6.30 16.50
N SER A 59 -10.23 5.89 17.24
CA SER A 59 -9.72 4.50 17.19
C SER A 59 -10.80 3.48 17.55
N ASP A 60 -11.64 3.77 18.54
CA ASP A 60 -12.67 2.85 19.00
C ASP A 60 -13.83 2.72 18.01
N GLU A 61 -14.21 3.84 17.35
CA GLU A 61 -15.21 3.81 16.29
C GLU A 61 -14.71 3.02 15.07
N ILE A 62 -13.42 3.13 14.71
CA ILE A 62 -12.81 2.35 13.64
C ILE A 62 -12.80 0.86 13.99
N LEU A 63 -12.31 0.50 15.18
CA LEU A 63 -12.29 -0.89 15.66
C LEU A 63 -13.70 -1.49 15.64
N LYS A 64 -14.69 -0.79 16.20
CA LYS A 64 -16.09 -1.24 16.22
C LYS A 64 -16.63 -1.52 14.80
N LYS A 65 -16.33 -0.64 13.83
CA LYS A 65 -16.75 -0.83 12.43
C LYS A 65 -16.05 -2.02 11.77
N LEU A 66 -14.75 -2.19 11.98
CA LEU A 66 -13.99 -3.32 11.44
C LEU A 66 -14.51 -4.65 12.01
N CYS A 67 -14.75 -4.73 13.33
CA CYS A 67 -15.34 -5.91 13.96
C CYS A 67 -16.76 -6.20 13.44
N PHE A 68 -17.57 -5.18 13.21
CA PHE A 68 -18.91 -5.34 12.64
C PHE A 68 -18.83 -5.95 11.23
N ILE A 69 -17.95 -5.42 10.36
CA ILE A 69 -17.78 -5.94 8.99
C ILE A 69 -17.20 -7.35 9.01
N TYR A 70 -16.24 -7.64 9.88
CA TYR A 70 -15.71 -8.99 10.09
C TYR A 70 -16.82 -9.96 10.45
N ASN A 71 -17.65 -9.65 11.46
CA ASN A 71 -18.73 -10.51 11.92
C ASN A 71 -19.76 -10.77 10.81
N LYS A 72 -20.10 -9.74 10.02
CA LYS A 72 -21.00 -9.87 8.86
C LYS A 72 -20.45 -10.85 7.80
N ASN A 73 -19.14 -10.94 7.65
CA ASN A 73 -18.47 -11.79 6.65
C ASN A 73 -17.81 -13.04 7.27
N LYS A 74 -18.07 -13.34 8.54
CA LYS A 74 -17.41 -14.42 9.29
C LYS A 74 -17.49 -15.78 8.58
N ASN A 75 -18.62 -16.08 7.94
CA ASN A 75 -18.80 -17.33 7.20
C ASN A 75 -17.86 -17.46 6.01
N VAL A 76 -17.52 -16.36 5.33
CA VAL A 76 -16.54 -16.35 4.22
C VAL A 76 -15.17 -16.71 4.77
N PHE A 77 -14.73 -16.04 5.83
CA PHE A 77 -13.44 -16.31 6.47
C PHE A 77 -13.34 -17.73 6.99
N LYS A 78 -14.38 -18.24 7.64
CA LYS A 78 -14.44 -19.62 8.14
C LYS A 78 -14.33 -20.66 7.02
N ARG A 79 -14.98 -20.44 5.87
CA ARG A 79 -14.87 -21.36 4.70
C ARG A 79 -13.46 -21.38 4.08
N LEU A 80 -12.68 -20.32 4.29
CA LEU A 80 -11.30 -20.19 3.81
C LEU A 80 -10.27 -20.57 4.88
N ASP A 81 -10.72 -21.10 6.02
CA ASP A 81 -9.87 -21.42 7.17
C ASP A 81 -9.04 -20.21 7.68
N ILE A 82 -9.65 -19.03 7.58
CA ILE A 82 -9.06 -17.78 8.06
C ILE A 82 -9.75 -17.39 9.37
N ASP A 83 -9.07 -17.58 10.49
CA ASP A 83 -9.61 -17.21 11.80
C ASP A 83 -9.77 -15.69 11.92
N ARG A 84 -8.74 -14.94 11.59
CA ARG A 84 -8.76 -13.47 11.52
C ARG A 84 -8.11 -12.97 10.23
N PRO A 85 -8.82 -12.18 9.41
CA PRO A 85 -8.25 -11.60 8.19
C PRO A 85 -7.23 -10.52 8.52
N SER A 86 -6.44 -10.16 7.52
CA SER A 86 -5.63 -8.95 7.59
C SER A 86 -6.49 -7.71 7.35
N ILE A 87 -6.08 -6.61 7.99
CA ILE A 87 -6.62 -5.28 7.72
C ILE A 87 -5.61 -4.54 6.84
N SER A 88 -6.01 -4.21 5.61
CA SER A 88 -5.26 -3.30 4.74
C SER A 88 -5.53 -1.86 5.17
N ILE A 89 -4.49 -1.22 5.70
CA ILE A 89 -4.50 0.19 6.08
C ILE A 89 -3.97 0.96 4.89
N THR A 90 -4.84 1.66 4.21
CA THR A 90 -4.61 2.32 2.92
C THR A 90 -5.26 3.71 2.90
N GLY A 91 -5.39 4.32 1.73
CA GLY A 91 -6.11 5.57 1.56
C GLY A 91 -5.43 6.49 0.57
N GLY A 92 -5.29 7.77 0.90
CA GLY A 92 -4.32 8.64 0.26
C GLY A 92 -2.91 8.21 0.68
N GLU A 93 -2.47 8.67 1.87
CA GLU A 93 -1.24 8.16 2.51
C GLU A 93 -1.48 7.96 4.01
N PRO A 94 -1.56 6.70 4.49
CA PRO A 94 -1.85 6.42 5.90
C PRO A 94 -0.84 7.01 6.88
N LEU A 95 0.43 7.06 6.49
CA LEU A 95 1.50 7.48 7.38
C LEU A 95 1.50 8.99 7.72
N ILE A 96 0.70 9.82 7.03
CA ILE A 96 0.50 11.20 7.50
C ILE A 96 -0.20 11.24 8.88
N TYR A 97 -0.90 10.14 9.23
CA TYR A 97 -1.59 9.94 10.51
C TYR A 97 -0.84 8.99 11.47
N ALA A 98 0.48 8.87 11.35
CA ALA A 98 1.27 7.90 12.11
C ALA A 98 1.10 8.02 13.64
N ASP A 99 0.89 9.22 14.18
CA ASP A 99 0.66 9.43 15.62
C ASP A 99 -0.70 8.87 16.07
N PHE A 100 -1.74 8.98 15.26
CA PHE A 100 -3.01 8.32 15.48
C PHE A 100 -2.90 6.80 15.32
N LEU A 101 -2.25 6.33 14.24
CA LEU A 101 -2.05 4.91 13.98
C LEU A 101 -1.28 4.23 15.11
N LYS A 102 -0.32 4.90 15.76
CA LYS A 102 0.37 4.40 16.94
C LYS A 102 -0.59 4.01 18.09
N GLY A 103 -1.74 4.66 18.19
CA GLY A 103 -2.79 4.31 19.15
C GLY A 103 -3.80 3.28 18.65
N LEU A 104 -4.08 3.26 17.35
CA LEU A 104 -5.05 2.34 16.74
C LEU A 104 -4.49 0.93 16.54
N LEU A 105 -3.26 0.82 15.98
CA LEU A 105 -2.72 -0.47 15.54
C LEU A 105 -2.56 -1.51 16.67
N PRO A 106 -2.13 -1.14 17.90
CA PRO A 106 -2.13 -2.07 19.03
C PRO A 106 -3.51 -2.67 19.30
N LYS A 107 -4.56 -1.84 19.31
CA LYS A 107 -5.94 -2.29 19.54
C LYS A 107 -6.39 -3.32 18.48
N LEU A 108 -6.01 -3.11 17.21
CA LEU A 108 -6.30 -4.06 16.14
C LEU A 108 -5.55 -5.37 16.34
N LYS A 109 -4.26 -5.32 16.74
CA LYS A 109 -3.47 -6.52 17.07
C LYS A 109 -4.02 -7.29 18.26
N GLU A 110 -4.43 -6.62 19.34
CA GLU A 110 -5.07 -7.22 20.51
C GLU A 110 -6.38 -7.93 20.16
N ASN A 111 -7.06 -7.48 19.10
CA ASN A 111 -8.24 -8.15 18.55
C ASN A 111 -7.91 -9.26 17.53
N GLY A 112 -6.64 -9.66 17.41
CA GLY A 112 -6.17 -10.78 16.59
C GLY A 112 -5.98 -10.48 15.10
N PHE A 113 -6.15 -9.24 14.63
CA PHE A 113 -5.97 -8.90 13.22
C PHE A 113 -4.50 -8.83 12.82
N SER A 114 -4.17 -9.34 11.64
CA SER A 114 -2.92 -9.03 10.95
C SER A 114 -3.01 -7.67 10.28
N LEU A 115 -1.89 -6.93 10.21
CA LEU A 115 -1.87 -5.56 9.71
C LEU A 115 -1.02 -5.43 8.46
N TYR A 116 -1.68 -5.07 7.37
CA TYR A 116 -1.10 -4.83 6.06
C TYR A 116 -1.11 -3.32 5.80
N LEU A 117 0.05 -2.72 5.57
CA LEU A 117 0.19 -1.29 5.32
C LEU A 117 0.46 -1.05 3.82
N GLU A 118 -0.40 -0.26 3.17
CA GLU A 118 -0.15 0.28 1.83
C GLU A 118 0.31 1.72 1.95
N THR A 119 1.47 2.05 1.38
CA THR A 119 2.08 3.37 1.54
C THR A 119 2.90 3.78 0.33
N ASN A 120 2.94 5.08 0.04
CA ASN A 120 3.83 5.66 -0.97
C ASN A 120 5.30 5.71 -0.52
N ALA A 121 5.57 5.28 0.71
CA ALA A 121 6.91 5.13 1.30
C ALA A 121 7.79 6.39 1.30
N THR A 122 7.19 7.57 1.30
CA THR A 122 7.92 8.85 1.34
C THR A 122 8.11 9.40 2.75
N LEU A 123 7.58 8.70 3.78
CA LEU A 123 7.57 9.16 5.17
C LEU A 123 8.30 8.16 6.11
N PRO A 124 9.62 7.93 5.96
CA PRO A 124 10.36 6.94 6.75
C PRO A 124 10.37 7.25 8.26
N LYS A 125 10.38 8.53 8.65
CA LYS A 125 10.30 8.93 10.07
C LYS A 125 8.95 8.52 10.70
N ASN A 126 7.86 8.59 9.95
CA ASN A 126 6.54 8.21 10.40
C ASN A 126 6.39 6.68 10.48
N LEU A 127 7.01 5.94 9.55
CA LEU A 127 7.06 4.48 9.62
C LEU A 127 7.66 4.00 10.95
N LYS A 128 8.74 4.62 11.44
CA LYS A 128 9.38 4.23 12.72
C LYS A 128 8.41 4.18 13.90
N LYS A 129 7.35 5.00 13.87
CA LYS A 129 6.34 5.05 14.94
C LYS A 129 5.43 3.81 14.96
N VAL A 130 5.23 3.15 13.81
CA VAL A 130 4.20 2.12 13.62
C VAL A 130 4.74 0.77 13.15
N ILE A 131 5.98 0.69 12.65
CA ILE A 131 6.57 -0.50 12.03
C ILE A 131 6.47 -1.78 12.86
N LYS A 132 6.56 -1.67 14.18
CA LYS A 132 6.49 -2.84 15.07
C LYS A 132 5.14 -3.56 15.01
N PHE A 133 4.08 -2.86 14.64
CA PHE A 133 2.73 -3.40 14.54
C PHE A 133 2.40 -3.96 13.14
N CYS A 134 3.10 -3.50 12.10
CA CYS A 134 2.87 -3.96 10.73
C CYS A 134 3.40 -5.38 10.54
N ASP A 135 2.61 -6.27 9.94
CA ASP A 135 3.02 -7.62 9.56
C ASP A 135 3.54 -7.62 8.11
N VAL A 136 2.87 -6.91 7.21
CA VAL A 136 3.22 -6.75 5.79
C VAL A 136 3.18 -5.29 5.40
N ILE A 137 4.09 -4.88 4.53
CA ILE A 137 4.14 -3.52 3.96
C ILE A 137 4.21 -3.62 2.44
N SER A 138 3.18 -3.13 1.77
CA SER A 138 3.16 -2.86 0.34
C SER A 138 3.72 -1.45 0.11
N MET A 139 4.95 -1.39 -0.33
CA MET A 139 5.70 -0.15 -0.50
C MET A 139 5.67 0.28 -1.97
N ASP A 140 4.96 1.36 -2.28
CA ASP A 140 4.81 1.85 -3.63
C ASP A 140 5.89 2.91 -3.95
N PHE A 141 6.88 2.54 -4.77
CA PHE A 141 7.90 3.49 -5.24
C PHE A 141 7.27 4.51 -6.18
N LYS A 142 7.41 5.77 -5.85
CA LYS A 142 6.86 6.89 -6.61
C LYS A 142 7.94 7.49 -7.49
N PHE A 143 7.73 7.40 -8.80
CA PHE A 143 8.71 7.82 -9.81
C PHE A 143 8.66 9.32 -10.09
N PRO A 144 9.81 9.95 -10.36
CA PRO A 144 9.87 11.35 -10.78
C PRO A 144 9.03 11.63 -12.03
N SER A 145 8.98 10.70 -12.97
CA SER A 145 8.17 10.81 -14.21
C SER A 145 6.67 11.00 -13.95
N GLU A 146 6.17 10.56 -12.78
CA GLU A 146 4.75 10.61 -12.43
C GLU A 146 4.42 11.59 -11.31
N CYS A 147 5.37 11.85 -10.41
CA CYS A 147 5.15 12.69 -9.22
C CYS A 147 5.88 14.04 -9.30
N GLY A 148 6.67 14.28 -10.36
CA GLY A 148 7.46 15.50 -10.53
C GLY A 148 8.59 15.68 -9.50
N LYS A 149 8.78 14.71 -8.59
CA LYS A 149 9.77 14.75 -7.51
C LYS A 149 10.45 13.40 -7.34
N SER A 150 11.72 13.42 -6.94
CA SER A 150 12.51 12.23 -6.63
C SER A 150 12.43 11.90 -5.14
N PHE A 151 12.11 10.64 -4.83
CA PHE A 151 12.02 10.12 -3.46
C PHE A 151 13.00 8.96 -3.19
N TRP A 152 14.07 8.83 -3.98
CA TRP A 152 15.01 7.70 -3.85
C TRP A 152 15.67 7.61 -2.48
N LYS A 153 15.95 8.75 -1.84
CA LYS A 153 16.53 8.81 -0.50
C LYS A 153 15.53 8.30 0.54
N GLU A 154 14.31 8.79 0.49
CA GLU A 154 13.21 8.40 1.37
C GLU A 154 12.87 6.93 1.20
N HIS A 155 12.73 6.45 -0.03
CA HIS A 155 12.48 5.05 -0.36
C HIS A 155 13.58 4.13 0.18
N LYS A 156 14.86 4.50 0.02
CA LYS A 156 15.98 3.73 0.56
C LYS A 156 15.96 3.67 2.09
N GLU A 157 15.70 4.80 2.76
CA GLU A 157 15.58 4.85 4.22
C GLU A 157 14.38 4.02 4.70
N PHE A 158 13.25 4.14 4.02
CA PHE A 158 12.04 3.39 4.31
C PHE A 158 12.29 1.87 4.22
N LEU A 159 12.94 1.39 3.15
CA LEU A 159 13.31 -0.02 3.00
C LEU A 159 14.25 -0.51 4.10
N LYS A 160 15.23 0.31 4.52
CA LYS A 160 16.12 -0.04 5.66
C LYS A 160 15.34 -0.30 6.94
N ILE A 161 14.25 0.44 7.17
CA ILE A 161 13.41 0.31 8.37
C ILE A 161 12.48 -0.92 8.23
N SER A 162 11.86 -1.11 7.07
CA SER A 162 10.84 -2.14 6.85
C SER A 162 11.44 -3.53 6.59
N LYS A 163 12.65 -3.62 6.01
CA LYS A 163 13.41 -4.87 5.75
C LYS A 163 12.51 -6.02 5.25
N ASN A 164 12.45 -7.11 6.03
CA ASN A 164 11.78 -8.36 5.65
C ASN A 164 10.24 -8.29 5.67
N LYS A 165 9.66 -7.18 6.11
CA LYS A 165 8.20 -6.99 6.11
C LYS A 165 7.68 -6.38 4.81
N ALA A 166 8.57 -5.83 3.97
CA ALA A 166 8.17 -5.09 2.78
C ALA A 166 8.40 -5.88 1.49
N PHE A 167 7.53 -5.65 0.55
CA PHE A 167 7.79 -5.79 -0.88
C PHE A 167 7.61 -4.43 -1.56
N VAL A 168 8.24 -4.25 -2.71
CA VAL A 168 8.18 -3.01 -3.47
C VAL A 168 7.27 -3.19 -4.68
N LYS A 169 6.36 -2.26 -4.88
CA LYS A 169 5.51 -2.14 -6.05
C LYS A 169 5.88 -0.86 -6.80
N CYS A 170 5.93 -0.94 -8.12
CA CYS A 170 6.09 0.19 -9.01
C CYS A 170 4.94 0.19 -10.01
N VAL A 171 4.14 1.26 -10.01
CA VAL A 171 3.13 1.44 -11.05
C VAL A 171 3.83 1.90 -12.33
N ILE A 172 3.61 1.16 -13.40
CA ILE A 172 4.23 1.38 -14.71
C ILE A 172 3.21 2.04 -15.63
N THR A 173 3.58 3.17 -16.20
CA THR A 173 2.78 3.90 -17.18
C THR A 173 3.60 4.11 -18.46
N LYS A 174 2.99 4.67 -19.51
CA LYS A 174 3.70 5.09 -20.73
C LYS A 174 4.81 6.13 -20.49
N ASN A 175 4.76 6.84 -19.33
CA ASN A 175 5.75 7.87 -18.98
C ASN A 175 6.93 7.30 -18.19
N THR A 176 6.82 6.06 -17.70
CA THR A 176 7.86 5.41 -16.90
C THR A 176 9.15 5.24 -17.71
N LYS A 177 10.27 5.62 -17.10
CA LYS A 177 11.58 5.54 -17.74
C LYS A 177 12.33 4.29 -17.30
N LEU A 178 13.06 3.67 -18.22
CA LEU A 178 13.88 2.49 -17.91
C LEU A 178 14.84 2.72 -16.73
N GLN A 179 15.42 3.92 -16.64
CA GLN A 179 16.33 4.29 -15.55
C GLN A 179 15.68 4.27 -14.18
N GLU A 180 14.38 4.53 -14.11
CA GLU A 180 13.62 4.47 -12.85
C GLU A 180 13.45 3.03 -12.38
N ILE A 181 13.25 2.10 -13.31
CA ILE A 181 13.17 0.66 -13.03
C ILE A 181 14.53 0.12 -12.58
N ILE A 182 15.60 0.43 -13.31
CA ILE A 182 16.98 0.05 -12.94
C ILE A 182 17.29 0.60 -11.54
N LYS A 183 17.00 1.88 -11.31
CA LYS A 183 17.23 2.52 -10.01
C LYS A 183 16.46 1.88 -8.88
N SER A 184 15.21 1.49 -9.12
CA SER A 184 14.39 0.75 -8.13
C SER A 184 15.06 -0.57 -7.75
N ALA A 185 15.48 -1.35 -8.74
CA ALA A 185 16.13 -2.63 -8.53
C ALA A 185 17.47 -2.48 -7.78
N GLU A 186 18.28 -1.47 -8.11
CA GLU A 186 19.53 -1.14 -7.42
C GLU A 186 19.29 -0.75 -5.96
N VAL A 187 18.31 0.12 -5.69
CA VAL A 187 17.95 0.52 -4.33
C VAL A 187 17.53 -0.70 -3.51
N ILE A 188 16.69 -1.57 -4.05
CA ILE A 188 16.25 -2.81 -3.40
C ILE A 188 17.47 -3.71 -3.12
N LYS A 189 18.30 -3.99 -4.14
CA LYS A 189 19.50 -4.84 -4.02
C LYS A 189 20.46 -4.33 -2.96
N SER A 190 20.60 -3.00 -2.82
CA SER A 190 21.48 -2.38 -1.82
C SER A 190 21.02 -2.63 -0.37
N ILE A 191 19.79 -3.09 -0.17
CA ILE A 191 19.21 -3.40 1.15
C ILE A 191 19.09 -4.92 1.34
N SER A 192 18.44 -5.62 0.41
CA SER A 192 18.30 -7.07 0.43
C SER A 192 17.87 -7.60 -0.93
N LYS A 193 18.51 -8.67 -1.40
CA LYS A 193 18.12 -9.37 -2.64
C LYS A 193 16.81 -10.15 -2.51
N ASN A 194 16.34 -10.37 -1.29
CA ASN A 194 15.14 -11.16 -1.00
C ASN A 194 13.85 -10.33 -1.09
N ILE A 195 13.95 -8.99 -1.13
CA ILE A 195 12.78 -8.12 -1.29
C ILE A 195 12.27 -8.23 -2.72
N SER A 196 10.99 -8.54 -2.86
CA SER A 196 10.33 -8.65 -4.17
C SER A 196 10.06 -7.29 -4.78
N LEU A 197 10.29 -7.17 -6.09
CA LEU A 197 9.90 -6.04 -6.92
C LEU A 197 8.72 -6.44 -7.81
N ILE A 198 7.63 -5.69 -7.74
CA ILE A 198 6.44 -5.87 -8.54
C ILE A 198 6.35 -4.71 -9.53
N LEU A 199 6.39 -5.03 -10.80
CA LEU A 199 6.08 -4.12 -11.90
C LEU A 199 4.58 -4.24 -12.17
N GLN A 200 3.82 -3.17 -11.91
CA GLN A 200 2.38 -3.17 -12.02
C GLN A 200 1.93 -2.21 -13.11
N PRO A 201 1.62 -2.70 -14.34
CA PRO A 201 1.16 -1.82 -15.40
C PRO A 201 -0.17 -1.16 -15.05
N SER A 202 -0.27 0.13 -15.34
CA SER A 202 -1.54 0.85 -15.34
C SER A 202 -2.42 0.30 -16.47
N ILE A 203 -3.71 0.07 -16.18
CA ILE A 203 -4.66 -0.48 -17.16
C ILE A 203 -5.77 0.50 -17.55
N ASP A 204 -5.87 1.64 -16.86
CA ASP A 204 -6.92 2.65 -17.13
C ASP A 204 -6.36 3.87 -17.85
N LYS A 205 -5.26 4.42 -17.31
CA LYS A 205 -4.67 5.67 -17.80
C LYS A 205 -3.20 5.46 -18.12
N ASN A 206 -2.75 6.08 -19.22
CA ASN A 206 -1.33 6.04 -19.56
C ASN A 206 -0.77 4.60 -19.65
N ILE A 207 -1.51 3.69 -20.29
CA ILE A 207 -1.16 2.28 -20.44
C ILE A 207 0.23 2.18 -21.11
N PRO A 208 1.19 1.43 -20.52
CA PRO A 208 2.49 1.21 -21.11
C PRO A 208 2.41 0.27 -22.33
N ALA A 209 3.33 0.39 -23.27
CA ALA A 209 3.46 -0.58 -24.35
C ALA A 209 4.01 -1.93 -23.81
N ILE A 210 3.60 -3.03 -24.44
CA ILE A 210 4.04 -4.37 -24.02
C ILE A 210 5.57 -4.54 -24.15
N GLN A 211 6.17 -3.91 -25.16
CA GLN A 211 7.62 -3.92 -25.38
C GLN A 211 8.38 -3.25 -24.25
N ASP A 212 7.82 -2.15 -23.69
CA ASP A 212 8.40 -1.48 -22.53
C ASP A 212 8.34 -2.38 -21.30
N LEU A 213 7.20 -3.03 -21.06
CA LEU A 213 7.03 -3.97 -19.93
C LEU A 213 8.03 -5.12 -20.02
N TYR A 214 8.21 -5.70 -21.21
CA TYR A 214 9.20 -6.75 -21.43
C TYR A 214 10.63 -6.25 -21.13
N THR A 215 10.98 -5.08 -21.66
CA THR A 215 12.29 -4.45 -21.45
C THR A 215 12.53 -4.18 -19.96
N PHE A 216 11.56 -3.58 -19.27
CA PHE A 216 11.64 -3.25 -17.85
C PHE A 216 11.82 -4.51 -17.00
N TYR A 217 11.01 -5.53 -17.27
CA TYR A 217 11.10 -6.82 -16.58
C TYR A 217 12.50 -7.45 -16.76
N CYS A 218 12.98 -7.58 -18.00
CA CYS A 218 14.27 -8.16 -18.29
C CYS A 218 15.44 -7.40 -17.62
N GLN A 219 15.41 -6.07 -17.63
CA GLN A 219 16.47 -5.28 -17.00
C GLN A 219 16.41 -5.37 -15.46
N ALA A 220 15.23 -5.36 -14.86
CA ALA A 220 15.08 -5.58 -13.43
C ALA A 220 15.57 -6.98 -13.01
N LYS A 221 15.28 -8.02 -13.81
CA LYS A 221 15.71 -9.41 -13.57
C LYS A 221 17.21 -9.61 -13.61
N LYS A 222 17.95 -8.80 -14.37
CA LYS A 222 19.44 -8.80 -14.36
C LYS A 222 20.01 -8.35 -13.01
N ILE A 223 19.23 -7.61 -12.22
CA ILE A 223 19.65 -7.02 -10.93
C ILE A 223 19.10 -7.78 -9.74
N LEU A 224 17.84 -8.25 -9.82
CA LEU A 224 17.09 -8.93 -8.76
C LEU A 224 16.50 -10.24 -9.25
N SER A 225 16.50 -11.28 -8.40
CA SER A 225 15.85 -12.56 -8.70
C SER A 225 14.33 -12.50 -8.55
N ASN A 226 13.84 -11.76 -7.55
CA ASN A 226 12.41 -11.70 -7.19
C ASN A 226 11.74 -10.50 -7.88
N VAL A 227 11.52 -10.59 -9.18
CA VAL A 227 10.80 -9.60 -9.98
C VAL A 227 9.55 -10.24 -10.59
N TYR A 228 8.42 -9.57 -10.44
CA TYR A 228 7.12 -10.05 -10.91
C TYR A 228 6.43 -8.97 -11.75
N LEU A 229 5.73 -9.37 -12.80
CA LEU A 229 4.80 -8.52 -13.53
C LEU A 229 3.40 -8.92 -13.08
N MET A 230 2.66 -8.01 -12.44
CA MET A 230 1.34 -8.29 -11.87
C MET A 230 0.36 -7.19 -12.24
N ILE A 231 -0.85 -7.58 -12.64
CA ILE A 231 -1.92 -6.67 -13.01
C ILE A 231 -2.78 -6.27 -11.80
N GLN A 232 -3.55 -5.19 -11.95
CA GLN A 232 -4.52 -4.72 -10.96
C GLN A 232 -5.81 -5.54 -11.09
N MET A 233 -5.95 -6.62 -10.30
CA MET A 233 -7.09 -7.54 -10.36
C MET A 233 -8.42 -6.81 -10.09
N HIS A 234 -8.45 -5.90 -9.13
CA HIS A 234 -9.65 -5.15 -8.76
C HIS A 234 -10.24 -4.34 -9.92
N LYS A 235 -9.38 -3.88 -10.85
CA LYS A 235 -9.83 -3.16 -12.05
C LYS A 235 -10.44 -4.06 -13.11
N ILE A 236 -9.92 -5.27 -13.25
CA ILE A 236 -10.41 -6.24 -14.25
C ILE A 236 -11.79 -6.76 -13.84
N TYR A 237 -11.97 -7.09 -12.58
CA TYR A 237 -13.22 -7.64 -12.05
C TYR A 237 -14.17 -6.59 -11.49
N ASN A 238 -13.83 -5.31 -11.60
CA ASN A 238 -14.61 -4.19 -11.03
C ASN A 238 -15.01 -4.42 -9.56
N ILE A 239 -14.11 -5.02 -8.78
CA ILE A 239 -14.26 -5.20 -7.34
C ILE A 239 -13.68 -4.00 -6.59
N ARG A 240 -14.22 -3.76 -5.40
CA ARG A 240 -13.85 -2.60 -4.57
C ARG A 240 -12.47 -2.75 -3.96
#